data_e6d2923bcf06b6c3e2ec33da95598561
#
_entry.id   e6d2923bcf06b6c3e2ec33da95598561
#
_cell.length_a   1.000
_cell.length_b   1.000
_cell.length_c   1.000
_cell.angle_alpha   90.00
_cell.angle_beta   90.00
_cell.angle_gamma   90.00
#
_symmetry.space_group_name_H-M   'P 1'
#
loop_
_entity.id
_entity.type
_entity.pdbx_description
1 polymer ?
#
loop_
_entity_poly.entity_id
_entity_poly.type
_entity_poly.pdbx_seq_one_letter_code
_entity_poly.pdbx_strand_id
1 'polypeptide(L)'
;LVMGAWMMFSCQQAEEPMMDKAQEPVVKTRAYGDKAPTVTIYVETNDVNPLNAGDYKLPDGTAYADIVEFFASNIHKRTVNGVVEPTLYLNDKMTNLLENGGAATYVQGLQAKGIKVVLTVLGDWQGIGVANMNDTQTTQFAKILAHAVEKYGLDGIGFDDEYSNYSSSLISGSFGSIITKLRNLMPAGKLITVFQDGNIGSSQINATAGAQIDHAYANFGYYPYIGISGVTKDRFAPLSINLGSIGGNVSYYGDRA
;
A
#
# COMPACT_ATOMS: atom_id res chain seq x y z
N LEU A 1 53.47 -67.64 -33.54
CA LEU A 1 52.76 -67.13 -32.35
C LEU A 1 53.05 -65.66 -32.15
N VAL A 2 52.08 -64.80 -32.42
CA VAL A 2 52.21 -63.34 -32.21
C VAL A 2 51.32 -63.02 -31.02
N MET A 3 51.89 -62.58 -29.89
CA MET A 3 51.20 -62.08 -28.74
C MET A 3 50.92 -60.56 -28.95
N GLY A 4 49.67 -60.21 -29.12
CA GLY A 4 49.25 -58.81 -29.14
C GLY A 4 49.02 -58.31 -27.71
N ALA A 5 49.76 -57.26 -27.32
CA ALA A 5 49.50 -56.54 -26.05
C ALA A 5 48.42 -55.49 -26.28
N TRP A 6 47.35 -55.59 -25.47
CA TRP A 6 46.32 -54.56 -25.41
C TRP A 6 46.71 -53.57 -24.32
N MET A 7 46.98 -52.30 -24.74
CA MET A 7 47.10 -51.18 -23.80
C MET A 7 45.70 -50.60 -23.55
N MET A 8 45.25 -50.71 -22.31
CA MET A 8 44.07 -49.96 -21.87
C MET A 8 44.49 -48.53 -21.48
N PHE A 9 44.02 -47.54 -22.22
CA PHE A 9 44.08 -46.14 -21.79
C PHE A 9 42.94 -45.87 -20.84
N SER A 10 43.28 -45.64 -19.55
CA SER A 10 42.34 -45.09 -18.57
C SER A 10 42.24 -43.58 -18.82
N CYS A 11 41.10 -43.10 -19.34
CA CYS A 11 40.76 -41.69 -19.29
C CYS A 11 40.39 -41.34 -17.86
N GLN A 12 41.29 -40.67 -17.12
CA GLN A 12 40.94 -39.91 -15.95
C GLN A 12 40.15 -38.69 -16.41
N GLN A 13 38.85 -38.66 -16.15
CA GLN A 13 38.04 -37.44 -16.20
C GLN A 13 38.58 -36.52 -15.09
N ALA A 14 39.11 -35.36 -15.50
CA ALA A 14 39.40 -34.27 -14.62
C ALA A 14 38.05 -33.81 -14.02
N GLU A 15 37.85 -33.91 -12.72
CA GLU A 15 36.74 -33.28 -12.03
C GLU A 15 36.88 -31.78 -12.24
N GLU A 16 35.88 -31.17 -12.90
CA GLU A 16 35.78 -29.71 -12.98
C GLU A 16 35.60 -29.21 -11.53
N PRO A 17 36.31 -28.14 -11.12
CA PRO A 17 36.11 -27.55 -9.80
C PRO A 17 34.64 -27.11 -9.68
N MET A 18 33.91 -27.65 -8.71
CA MET A 18 32.59 -27.15 -8.36
C MET A 18 32.73 -25.65 -8.07
N MET A 19 32.23 -24.82 -8.96
CA MET A 19 32.04 -23.41 -8.64
C MET A 19 31.11 -23.35 -7.42
N ASP A 20 31.65 -22.81 -6.33
CA ASP A 20 30.89 -22.44 -5.17
C ASP A 20 29.73 -21.58 -5.66
N LYS A 21 28.49 -22.09 -5.59
CA LYS A 21 27.30 -21.30 -5.88
C LYS A 21 27.34 -20.14 -4.89
N ALA A 22 27.62 -18.94 -5.39
CA ALA A 22 27.52 -17.73 -4.59
C ALA A 22 26.18 -17.81 -3.84
N GLN A 23 26.23 -17.87 -2.53
CA GLN A 23 25.05 -17.87 -1.68
C GLN A 23 24.29 -16.59 -2.00
N GLU A 24 23.05 -16.72 -2.49
CA GLU A 24 22.19 -15.55 -2.68
C GLU A 24 22.15 -14.76 -1.36
N PRO A 25 22.29 -13.43 -1.44
CA PRO A 25 22.29 -12.62 -0.21
C PRO A 25 20.98 -12.85 0.55
N VAL A 26 21.11 -13.32 1.80
CA VAL A 26 19.96 -13.49 2.68
C VAL A 26 19.32 -12.13 2.92
N VAL A 27 18.11 -11.93 2.41
CA VAL A 27 17.35 -10.72 2.68
C VAL A 27 16.94 -10.72 4.15
N LYS A 28 17.47 -9.76 4.91
CA LYS A 28 17.04 -9.56 6.29
C LYS A 28 15.69 -8.88 6.30
N THR A 29 14.74 -9.50 6.97
CA THR A 29 13.39 -8.96 7.19
C THR A 29 13.13 -8.84 8.69
N ARG A 30 12.19 -7.99 9.07
CA ARG A 30 11.61 -7.93 10.41
C ARG A 30 10.10 -8.00 10.29
N ALA A 31 9.42 -8.38 11.37
CA ALA A 31 7.97 -8.37 11.39
C ALA A 31 7.44 -6.93 11.43
N TYR A 32 6.28 -6.73 10.82
CA TYR A 32 5.55 -5.47 10.91
C TYR A 32 5.23 -5.16 12.39
N GLY A 33 5.53 -3.95 12.82
CA GLY A 33 5.34 -3.51 14.20
C GLY A 33 6.55 -3.70 15.12
N ASP A 34 7.62 -4.38 14.68
CA ASP A 34 8.84 -4.57 15.49
C ASP A 34 9.68 -3.29 15.61
N LYS A 35 9.38 -2.28 14.79
CA LYS A 35 10.05 -0.98 14.80
C LYS A 35 9.08 0.14 15.22
N ALA A 36 9.56 1.06 16.01
CA ALA A 36 8.89 2.31 16.30
C ALA A 36 9.85 3.50 16.00
N PRO A 37 9.38 4.55 15.35
CA PRO A 37 8.04 4.70 14.76
C PRO A 37 7.83 3.84 13.50
N THR A 38 6.56 3.56 13.17
CA THR A 38 6.18 2.98 11.88
C THR A 38 6.40 4.01 10.77
N VAL A 39 7.07 3.59 9.71
CA VAL A 39 7.35 4.45 8.53
C VAL A 39 6.49 4.02 7.36
N THR A 40 5.66 4.92 6.89
CA THR A 40 4.88 4.75 5.65
C THR A 40 5.47 5.62 4.54
N ILE A 41 5.61 5.05 3.35
CA ILE A 41 6.05 5.77 2.15
C ILE A 41 4.91 5.71 1.12
N TYR A 42 4.36 6.87 0.77
CA TYR A 42 3.50 7.03 -0.39
C TYR A 42 4.35 7.13 -1.65
N VAL A 43 4.06 6.30 -2.64
CA VAL A 43 4.78 6.30 -3.92
C VAL A 43 3.84 6.73 -5.04
N GLU A 44 4.14 7.87 -5.66
CA GLU A 44 3.50 8.34 -6.89
C GLU A 44 3.79 7.36 -8.04
N THR A 45 2.96 6.34 -8.18
CA THR A 45 3.20 5.21 -9.10
C THR A 45 3.13 5.58 -10.57
N ASN A 46 2.62 6.76 -10.90
CA ASN A 46 2.66 7.29 -12.27
C ASN A 46 4.09 7.57 -12.74
N ASP A 47 4.95 8.00 -11.82
CA ASP A 47 6.29 8.52 -12.14
C ASP A 47 7.41 7.72 -11.49
N VAL A 48 7.13 7.00 -10.40
CA VAL A 48 8.14 6.32 -9.58
C VAL A 48 7.87 4.82 -9.48
N ASN A 49 8.93 4.02 -9.64
CA ASN A 49 8.87 2.58 -9.40
C ASN A 49 8.72 2.31 -7.89
N PRO A 50 7.63 1.69 -7.42
CA PRO A 50 7.41 1.46 -6.00
C PRO A 50 8.45 0.55 -5.34
N LEU A 51 9.17 -0.29 -6.08
CA LEU A 51 10.25 -1.13 -5.55
C LEU A 51 11.40 -0.29 -4.96
N ASN A 52 11.58 0.96 -5.41
CA ASN A 52 12.61 1.87 -4.89
C ASN A 52 12.43 2.10 -3.37
N ALA A 53 11.20 2.11 -2.87
CA ALA A 53 10.92 2.26 -1.43
C ALA A 53 11.53 1.11 -0.59
N GLY A 54 11.70 -0.07 -1.19
CA GLY A 54 12.32 -1.23 -0.56
C GLY A 54 13.85 -1.25 -0.61
N ASP A 55 14.49 -0.26 -1.21
CA ASP A 55 15.95 -0.18 -1.31
C ASP A 55 16.57 0.61 -0.15
N TYR A 56 15.78 1.42 0.54
CA TYR A 56 16.21 2.10 1.76
C TYR A 56 16.31 1.12 2.92
N LYS A 57 17.48 1.08 3.56
CA LYS A 57 17.81 0.13 4.63
C LYS A 57 18.17 0.83 5.92
N LEU A 58 17.83 0.19 7.04
CA LEU A 58 18.37 0.50 8.34
C LEU A 58 19.80 -0.05 8.47
N PRO A 59 20.58 0.39 9.47
CA PRO A 59 21.95 -0.09 9.70
C PRO A 59 22.07 -1.60 9.88
N ASP A 60 21.02 -2.27 10.36
CA ASP A 60 20.95 -3.72 10.50
C ASP A 60 20.64 -4.48 9.19
N GLY A 61 20.40 -3.73 8.10
CA GLY A 61 20.08 -4.24 6.77
C GLY A 61 18.61 -4.54 6.53
N THR A 62 17.72 -4.32 7.50
CA THR A 62 16.26 -4.42 7.29
C THR A 62 15.71 -3.21 6.51
N ALA A 63 14.51 -3.34 5.93
CA ALA A 63 13.88 -2.25 5.20
C ALA A 63 13.59 -1.05 6.13
N TYR A 64 13.79 0.16 5.61
CA TYR A 64 13.44 1.40 6.32
C TYR A 64 11.92 1.59 6.38
N ALA A 65 11.22 1.36 5.24
CA ALA A 65 9.77 1.41 5.19
C ALA A 65 9.12 0.19 5.86
N ASP A 66 8.04 0.41 6.57
CA ASP A 66 7.16 -0.63 7.10
C ASP A 66 5.93 -0.82 6.21
N ILE A 67 5.44 0.27 5.63
CA ILE A 67 4.29 0.31 4.73
C ILE A 67 4.67 1.09 3.48
N VAL A 68 4.26 0.59 2.33
CA VAL A 68 4.29 1.32 1.05
C VAL A 68 2.87 1.45 0.53
N GLU A 69 2.45 2.69 0.33
CA GLU A 69 1.18 3.04 -0.29
C GLU A 69 1.39 3.19 -1.80
N PHE A 70 0.70 2.39 -2.60
CA PHE A 70 0.64 2.59 -4.05
C PHE A 70 -0.35 3.72 -4.34
N PHE A 71 0.17 4.89 -4.67
CA PHE A 71 -0.62 6.09 -4.89
C PHE A 71 -0.69 6.40 -6.40
N ALA A 72 -1.88 6.37 -7.02
CA ALA A 72 -3.14 5.91 -6.44
C ALA A 72 -3.99 5.21 -7.51
N SER A 73 -4.97 4.45 -7.06
CA SER A 73 -6.14 4.08 -7.84
C SER A 73 -7.27 5.10 -7.61
N ASN A 74 -8.32 5.07 -8.45
CA ASN A 74 -9.34 6.11 -8.41
C ASN A 74 -10.75 5.57 -8.17
N ILE A 75 -11.58 6.41 -7.54
CA ILE A 75 -13.01 6.17 -7.37
C ILE A 75 -13.72 6.70 -8.61
N HIS A 76 -14.21 5.79 -9.44
CA HIS A 76 -15.06 6.12 -10.57
C HIS A 76 -16.51 5.68 -10.31
N LYS A 77 -17.37 5.97 -11.26
CA LYS A 77 -18.75 5.52 -11.29
C LYS A 77 -19.11 4.95 -12.66
N ARG A 78 -20.08 4.05 -12.62
CA ARG A 78 -20.81 3.63 -13.82
C ARG A 78 -22.31 3.76 -13.59
N THR A 79 -23.08 3.88 -14.64
CA THR A 79 -24.55 3.88 -14.56
C THR A 79 -25.07 2.57 -15.17
N VAL A 80 -25.79 1.82 -14.36
CA VAL A 80 -26.41 0.55 -14.77
C VAL A 80 -27.92 0.68 -14.56
N ASN A 81 -28.71 0.58 -15.63
CA ASN A 81 -30.18 0.74 -15.58
C ASN A 81 -30.63 2.03 -14.83
N GLY A 82 -29.94 3.14 -15.05
CA GLY A 82 -30.22 4.42 -14.39
C GLY A 82 -29.71 4.56 -12.95
N VAL A 83 -29.10 3.52 -12.39
CA VAL A 83 -28.53 3.54 -11.03
C VAL A 83 -27.02 3.78 -11.11
N VAL A 84 -26.53 4.75 -10.32
CA VAL A 84 -25.11 5.03 -10.20
C VAL A 84 -24.47 4.05 -9.24
N GLU A 85 -23.46 3.34 -9.71
CA GLU A 85 -22.64 2.41 -8.92
C GLU A 85 -21.19 2.89 -8.84
N PRO A 86 -20.54 2.82 -7.65
CA PRO A 86 -19.12 3.10 -7.52
C PRO A 86 -18.29 2.00 -8.18
N THR A 87 -17.12 2.36 -8.68
CA THR A 87 -16.13 1.42 -9.22
C THR A 87 -14.74 1.81 -8.76
N LEU A 88 -13.83 0.83 -8.72
CA LEU A 88 -12.39 1.07 -8.59
C LEU A 88 -11.79 1.14 -9.99
N TYR A 89 -11.13 2.25 -10.29
CA TYR A 89 -10.44 2.47 -11.56
C TYR A 89 -8.93 2.38 -11.34
N LEU A 90 -8.29 1.59 -12.17
CA LEU A 90 -6.84 1.48 -12.28
C LEU A 90 -6.42 2.14 -13.59
N ASN A 91 -5.63 3.19 -13.53
CA ASN A 91 -5.02 3.74 -14.73
C ASN A 91 -3.98 2.76 -15.31
N ASP A 92 -3.41 3.07 -16.47
CA ASP A 92 -2.47 2.17 -17.16
C ASP A 92 -1.25 1.81 -16.29
N LYS A 93 -0.75 2.76 -15.51
CA LYS A 93 0.40 2.52 -14.61
C LYS A 93 0.02 1.58 -13.47
N MET A 94 -1.08 1.84 -12.79
CA MET A 94 -1.57 0.98 -11.71
C MET A 94 -1.98 -0.41 -12.24
N THR A 95 -2.57 -0.48 -13.42
CA THR A 95 -2.87 -1.75 -14.10
C THR A 95 -1.61 -2.57 -14.32
N ASN A 96 -0.52 -1.96 -14.78
CA ASN A 96 0.76 -2.63 -14.97
C ASN A 96 1.38 -3.12 -13.64
N LEU A 97 1.13 -2.43 -12.53
CA LEU A 97 1.63 -2.85 -11.21
C LEU A 97 0.85 -4.01 -10.60
N LEU A 98 -0.43 -4.18 -10.95
CA LEU A 98 -1.33 -5.11 -10.27
C LEU A 98 -1.80 -6.27 -11.15
N GLU A 99 -1.99 -6.04 -12.46
CA GLU A 99 -2.49 -7.04 -13.41
C GLU A 99 -1.35 -7.77 -14.12
N ASN A 100 -1.69 -8.84 -14.83
CA ASN A 100 -0.80 -9.59 -15.75
C ASN A 100 0.55 -10.01 -15.13
N GLY A 101 0.56 -10.34 -13.84
CA GLY A 101 1.77 -10.72 -13.11
C GLY A 101 2.47 -9.54 -12.41
N GLY A 102 1.99 -8.31 -12.57
CA GLY A 102 2.54 -7.13 -11.90
C GLY A 102 2.52 -7.28 -10.38
N ALA A 103 1.42 -7.77 -9.80
CA ALA A 103 1.35 -7.97 -8.35
C ALA A 103 2.44 -8.91 -7.81
N ALA A 104 2.81 -9.96 -8.55
CA ALA A 104 3.92 -10.84 -8.17
C ALA A 104 5.26 -10.10 -8.12
N THR A 105 5.47 -9.15 -9.04
CA THR A 105 6.70 -8.36 -9.11
C THR A 105 6.73 -7.27 -8.04
N TYR A 106 5.68 -6.47 -7.96
CA TYR A 106 5.70 -5.23 -7.19
C TYR A 106 5.16 -5.43 -5.77
N VAL A 107 4.01 -6.08 -5.61
CA VAL A 107 3.41 -6.32 -4.29
C VAL A 107 4.24 -7.35 -3.54
N GLN A 108 4.40 -8.56 -4.09
CA GLN A 108 5.17 -9.62 -3.44
C GLN A 108 6.65 -9.29 -3.33
N GLY A 109 7.22 -8.51 -4.28
CA GLY A 109 8.60 -8.05 -4.22
C GLY A 109 8.89 -7.15 -3.02
N LEU A 110 7.95 -6.28 -2.62
CA LEU A 110 8.04 -5.48 -1.40
C LEU A 110 7.76 -6.33 -0.15
N GLN A 111 6.75 -7.19 -0.20
CA GLN A 111 6.40 -8.10 0.90
C GLN A 111 7.55 -9.05 1.25
N ALA A 112 8.32 -9.52 0.28
CA ALA A 112 9.52 -10.32 0.49
C ALA A 112 10.62 -9.57 1.27
N LYS A 113 10.57 -8.23 1.32
CA LYS A 113 11.44 -7.37 2.13
C LYS A 113 10.85 -7.07 3.53
N GLY A 114 9.70 -7.64 3.88
CA GLY A 114 8.98 -7.40 5.13
C GLY A 114 8.11 -6.14 5.13
N ILE A 115 7.84 -5.55 3.96
CA ILE A 115 7.09 -4.31 3.80
C ILE A 115 5.62 -4.64 3.50
N LYS A 116 4.69 -3.98 4.17
CA LYS A 116 3.26 -4.05 3.87
C LYS A 116 2.94 -3.19 2.64
N VAL A 117 2.11 -3.70 1.75
CA VAL A 117 1.69 -2.97 0.54
C VAL A 117 0.22 -2.65 0.60
N VAL A 118 -0.10 -1.37 0.57
CA VAL A 118 -1.46 -0.82 0.64
C VAL A 118 -1.79 -0.12 -0.68
N LEU A 119 -3.02 -0.26 -1.17
CA LEU A 119 -3.50 0.45 -2.34
C LEU A 119 -4.32 1.66 -1.89
N THR A 120 -3.84 2.86 -2.19
CA THR A 120 -4.58 4.09 -1.93
C THR A 120 -5.67 4.30 -2.97
N VAL A 121 -6.86 4.73 -2.52
CA VAL A 121 -7.97 5.15 -3.38
C VAL A 121 -8.23 6.64 -3.22
N LEU A 122 -8.34 7.32 -4.35
CA LEU A 122 -8.42 8.77 -4.51
C LEU A 122 -9.61 9.12 -5.40
N GLY A 123 -10.22 10.30 -5.24
CA GLY A 123 -11.20 10.81 -6.19
C GLY A 123 -10.59 11.09 -7.57
N ASP A 124 -11.44 11.26 -8.59
CA ASP A 124 -11.02 11.62 -9.96
C ASP A 124 -12.11 12.40 -10.68
N TRP A 125 -12.55 13.50 -10.07
CA TRP A 125 -13.49 14.45 -10.65
C TRP A 125 -14.82 13.86 -11.13
N GLN A 126 -15.16 12.62 -10.68
CA GLN A 126 -16.35 11.88 -11.11
C GLN A 126 -17.64 12.30 -10.39
N GLY A 127 -17.54 13.18 -9.39
CA GLY A 127 -18.69 13.61 -8.56
C GLY A 127 -19.17 12.54 -7.60
N ILE A 128 -18.38 11.49 -7.38
CA ILE A 128 -18.57 10.45 -6.38
C ILE A 128 -17.25 10.23 -5.62
N GLY A 129 -17.35 10.00 -4.32
CA GLY A 129 -16.22 9.71 -3.46
C GLY A 129 -16.69 9.11 -2.15
N VAL A 130 -15.78 8.96 -1.19
CA VAL A 130 -16.07 8.30 0.08
C VAL A 130 -17.13 9.01 0.93
N ALA A 131 -17.35 10.32 0.72
CA ALA A 131 -18.24 11.13 1.54
C ALA A 131 -19.67 11.28 1.02
N ASN A 132 -20.03 10.72 -0.14
CA ASN A 132 -21.37 10.88 -0.71
C ASN A 132 -22.01 9.60 -1.25
N MET A 133 -21.55 8.44 -0.81
CA MET A 133 -22.16 7.15 -1.16
C MET A 133 -23.30 6.81 -0.20
N ASN A 134 -24.43 6.38 -0.75
CA ASN A 134 -25.53 5.84 0.06
C ASN A 134 -25.18 4.43 0.59
N ASP A 135 -26.06 3.83 1.39
CA ASP A 135 -25.78 2.53 2.05
C ASP A 135 -25.52 1.40 1.04
N THR A 136 -26.27 1.34 -0.06
CA THR A 136 -26.07 0.36 -1.12
C THR A 136 -24.71 0.56 -1.78
N GLN A 137 -24.36 1.80 -2.11
CA GLN A 137 -23.09 2.15 -2.75
C GLN A 137 -21.89 1.89 -1.83
N THR A 138 -21.98 2.22 -0.53
CA THR A 138 -20.92 1.90 0.43
C THR A 138 -20.71 0.40 0.56
N THR A 139 -21.80 -0.40 0.49
CA THR A 139 -21.70 -1.86 0.50
C THR A 139 -21.05 -2.41 -0.75
N GLN A 140 -21.42 -1.89 -1.92
CA GLN A 140 -20.80 -2.29 -3.20
C GLN A 140 -19.32 -1.92 -3.22
N PHE A 141 -18.98 -0.69 -2.81
CA PHE A 141 -17.60 -0.21 -2.85
C PHE A 141 -16.70 -0.99 -1.88
N ALA A 142 -17.15 -1.25 -0.66
CA ALA A 142 -16.42 -2.09 0.29
C ALA A 142 -16.15 -3.50 -0.26
N LYS A 143 -17.09 -4.12 -0.97
CA LYS A 143 -16.88 -5.41 -1.64
C LYS A 143 -15.84 -5.32 -2.76
N ILE A 144 -15.87 -4.26 -3.56
CA ILE A 144 -14.88 -4.03 -4.63
C ILE A 144 -13.48 -3.90 -4.04
N LEU A 145 -13.32 -3.13 -2.96
CA LEU A 145 -12.04 -2.94 -2.29
C LEU A 145 -11.53 -4.23 -1.63
N ALA A 146 -12.41 -4.96 -0.92
CA ALA A 146 -12.03 -6.25 -0.33
C ALA A 146 -11.60 -7.26 -1.41
N HIS A 147 -12.31 -7.31 -2.55
CA HIS A 147 -11.90 -8.14 -3.69
C HIS A 147 -10.54 -7.72 -4.27
N ALA A 148 -10.25 -6.43 -4.36
CA ALA A 148 -8.94 -5.95 -4.81
C ALA A 148 -7.82 -6.41 -3.87
N VAL A 149 -8.04 -6.34 -2.55
CA VAL A 149 -7.08 -6.85 -1.54
C VAL A 149 -6.79 -8.33 -1.76
N GLU A 150 -7.82 -9.13 -1.97
CA GLU A 150 -7.68 -10.57 -2.22
C GLU A 150 -7.00 -10.84 -3.57
N LYS A 151 -7.51 -10.23 -4.63
CA LYS A 151 -7.06 -10.47 -6.01
C LYS A 151 -5.59 -10.15 -6.21
N TYR A 152 -5.11 -9.05 -5.64
CA TYR A 152 -3.73 -8.59 -5.84
C TYR A 152 -2.80 -8.97 -4.68
N GLY A 153 -3.31 -9.64 -3.65
CA GLY A 153 -2.52 -10.01 -2.47
C GLY A 153 -2.06 -8.82 -1.64
N LEU A 154 -2.78 -7.70 -1.69
CA LEU A 154 -2.45 -6.48 -0.95
C LEU A 154 -2.54 -6.70 0.56
N ASP A 155 -1.84 -5.87 1.32
CA ASP A 155 -1.92 -5.84 2.78
C ASP A 155 -3.01 -4.91 3.30
N GLY A 156 -3.65 -4.11 2.45
CA GLY A 156 -4.73 -3.23 2.87
C GLY A 156 -5.18 -2.22 1.81
N ILE A 157 -6.05 -1.32 2.27
CA ILE A 157 -6.57 -0.18 1.51
C ILE A 157 -6.29 1.11 2.26
N GLY A 158 -5.75 2.10 1.56
CA GLY A 158 -5.61 3.47 2.00
C GLY A 158 -6.66 4.38 1.37
N PHE A 159 -7.05 5.42 2.08
CA PHE A 159 -8.00 6.40 1.60
C PHE A 159 -7.40 7.79 1.62
N ASP A 160 -7.60 8.51 0.51
CA ASP A 160 -7.33 9.93 0.37
C ASP A 160 -8.55 10.61 -0.25
N ASP A 161 -9.24 11.46 0.51
CA ASP A 161 -10.49 12.10 0.05
C ASP A 161 -10.22 13.42 -0.66
N GLU A 162 -9.46 13.36 -1.73
CA GLU A 162 -9.19 14.50 -2.63
C GLU A 162 -9.85 14.30 -4.00
N TYR A 163 -10.01 15.36 -4.74
CA TYR A 163 -10.44 15.41 -6.16
C TYR A 163 -11.76 14.70 -6.49
N SER A 164 -12.60 14.39 -5.52
CA SER A 164 -13.88 13.71 -5.78
C SER A 164 -14.86 14.58 -6.55
N ASN A 165 -14.72 15.93 -6.48
CA ASN A 165 -15.62 16.90 -7.10
C ASN A 165 -17.10 16.57 -6.84
N TYR A 166 -17.47 16.48 -5.57
CA TYR A 166 -18.79 16.04 -5.15
C TYR A 166 -19.91 16.83 -5.84
N SER A 167 -20.64 16.17 -6.73
CA SER A 167 -21.77 16.73 -7.48
C SER A 167 -23.08 16.71 -6.70
N SER A 168 -23.12 16.00 -5.58
CA SER A 168 -24.25 15.89 -4.66
C SER A 168 -23.86 16.30 -3.26
N SER A 169 -24.83 16.55 -2.40
CA SER A 169 -24.59 16.78 -0.98
C SER A 169 -23.87 15.60 -0.34
N LEU A 170 -22.99 15.87 0.60
CA LEU A 170 -22.33 14.84 1.39
C LEU A 170 -23.37 14.04 2.18
N ILE A 171 -23.13 12.76 2.36
CA ILE A 171 -23.96 11.85 3.14
C ILE A 171 -23.23 11.55 4.44
N SER A 172 -23.80 12.04 5.54
CA SER A 172 -23.22 11.82 6.88
C SER A 172 -22.99 10.34 7.16
N GLY A 173 -21.80 10.00 7.61
CA GLY A 173 -21.41 8.62 7.92
C GLY A 173 -21.06 7.75 6.70
N SER A 174 -21.10 8.29 5.47
CA SER A 174 -20.74 7.53 4.24
C SER A 174 -19.36 6.91 4.37
N PHE A 175 -18.35 7.69 4.68
CA PHE A 175 -16.98 7.21 4.80
C PHE A 175 -16.82 6.19 5.94
N GLY A 176 -17.37 6.46 7.12
CA GLY A 176 -17.37 5.52 8.25
C GLY A 176 -18.06 4.19 7.92
N SER A 177 -19.13 4.24 7.11
CA SER A 177 -19.83 3.04 6.62
C SER A 177 -18.93 2.20 5.70
N ILE A 178 -18.19 2.84 4.79
CA ILE A 178 -17.21 2.13 3.93
C ILE A 178 -16.14 1.44 4.78
N ILE A 179 -15.53 2.16 5.73
CA ILE A 179 -14.49 1.64 6.63
C ILE A 179 -15.01 0.41 7.39
N THR A 180 -16.17 0.54 8.02
CA THR A 180 -16.76 -0.55 8.83
C THR A 180 -17.08 -1.79 7.98
N LYS A 181 -17.69 -1.58 6.81
CA LYS A 181 -18.03 -2.67 5.90
C LYS A 181 -16.78 -3.34 5.33
N LEU A 182 -15.77 -2.54 4.95
CA LEU A 182 -14.50 -3.05 4.44
C LEU A 182 -13.78 -3.88 5.50
N ARG A 183 -13.70 -3.41 6.75
CA ARG A 183 -13.10 -4.16 7.87
C ARG A 183 -13.74 -5.53 8.04
N ASN A 184 -15.05 -5.60 7.93
CA ASN A 184 -15.80 -6.85 8.08
C ASN A 184 -15.61 -7.83 6.91
N LEU A 185 -15.21 -7.33 5.74
CA LEU A 185 -15.01 -8.14 4.53
C LEU A 185 -13.57 -8.59 4.36
N MET A 186 -12.60 -7.82 4.83
CA MET A 186 -11.19 -8.17 4.71
C MET A 186 -10.77 -9.21 5.73
N PRO A 187 -9.81 -10.10 5.39
CA PRO A 187 -9.18 -10.97 6.36
C PRO A 187 -8.54 -10.19 7.52
N ALA A 188 -8.44 -10.84 8.67
CA ALA A 188 -7.75 -10.27 9.83
C ALA A 188 -6.29 -9.89 9.49
N GLY A 189 -5.82 -8.78 10.06
CA GLY A 189 -4.45 -8.28 9.86
C GLY A 189 -4.24 -7.47 8.57
N LYS A 190 -5.28 -7.27 7.75
CA LYS A 190 -5.24 -6.31 6.64
C LYS A 190 -5.45 -4.89 7.16
N LEU A 191 -4.73 -3.93 6.57
CA LEU A 191 -4.69 -2.55 7.03
C LEU A 191 -5.80 -1.70 6.40
N ILE A 192 -6.29 -0.73 7.17
CA ILE A 192 -7.05 0.42 6.68
C ILE A 192 -6.26 1.66 7.09
N THR A 193 -5.84 2.45 6.11
CA THR A 193 -5.12 3.69 6.33
C THR A 193 -5.92 4.88 5.82
N VAL A 194 -5.68 6.06 6.39
CA VAL A 194 -6.37 7.30 5.99
C VAL A 194 -5.39 8.46 5.99
N PHE A 195 -5.23 9.12 4.86
CA PHE A 195 -4.58 10.42 4.78
C PHE A 195 -5.61 11.49 5.13
N GLN A 196 -5.29 12.33 6.12
CA GLN A 196 -6.24 13.31 6.65
C GLN A 196 -6.31 14.56 5.79
N ASP A 197 -7.11 14.49 4.74
CA ASP A 197 -7.45 15.61 3.86
C ASP A 197 -8.92 15.51 3.41
N GLY A 198 -9.38 16.47 2.64
CA GLY A 198 -10.70 16.50 2.05
C GLY A 198 -11.84 16.63 3.05
N ASN A 199 -12.88 15.82 2.87
CA ASN A 199 -14.13 15.90 3.65
C ASN A 199 -14.16 15.01 4.89
N ILE A 200 -13.00 14.74 5.47
CA ILE A 200 -12.89 13.91 6.69
C ILE A 200 -13.27 14.75 7.90
N GLY A 201 -14.29 14.33 8.61
CA GLY A 201 -14.77 14.99 9.81
C GLY A 201 -15.66 14.08 10.63
N SER A 202 -16.12 14.57 11.79
CA SER A 202 -16.98 13.80 12.70
C SER A 202 -18.30 13.36 12.06
N SER A 203 -18.80 14.10 11.06
CA SER A 203 -19.99 13.72 10.29
C SER A 203 -19.72 12.58 9.30
N GLN A 204 -18.46 12.29 8.95
CA GLN A 204 -18.07 11.26 8.00
C GLN A 204 -17.51 10.01 8.69
N ILE A 205 -16.67 10.17 9.71
CA ILE A 205 -16.07 9.07 10.46
C ILE A 205 -16.41 9.24 11.95
N ASN A 206 -17.30 8.39 12.45
CA ASN A 206 -17.58 8.34 13.88
C ASN A 206 -16.53 7.52 14.64
N ALA A 207 -16.57 7.56 15.97
CA ALA A 207 -15.59 6.89 16.82
C ALA A 207 -15.50 5.37 16.59
N THR A 208 -16.62 4.73 16.26
CA THR A 208 -16.67 3.28 15.99
C THR A 208 -15.92 2.94 14.69
N ALA A 209 -16.13 3.72 13.63
CA ALA A 209 -15.41 3.54 12.37
C ALA A 209 -13.93 3.93 12.50
N GLY A 210 -13.63 5.03 13.19
CA GLY A 210 -12.25 5.46 13.42
C GLY A 210 -11.43 4.48 14.25
N ALA A 211 -12.08 3.75 15.18
CA ALA A 211 -11.43 2.67 15.93
C ALA A 211 -10.96 1.51 15.04
N GLN A 212 -11.43 1.41 13.80
CA GLN A 212 -11.08 0.38 12.82
C GLN A 212 -9.98 0.81 11.83
N ILE A 213 -9.55 2.07 11.90
CA ILE A 213 -8.42 2.58 11.12
C ILE A 213 -7.12 2.17 11.83
N ASP A 214 -6.20 1.53 11.10
CA ASP A 214 -4.92 1.08 11.66
C ASP A 214 -3.91 2.23 11.74
N HIS A 215 -3.84 3.06 10.70
CA HIS A 215 -2.99 4.25 10.66
C HIS A 215 -3.71 5.41 10.00
N ALA A 216 -3.51 6.60 10.56
CA ALA A 216 -3.92 7.84 9.94
C ALA A 216 -2.71 8.80 9.86
N TYR A 217 -2.66 9.56 8.79
CA TYR A 217 -1.54 10.46 8.50
C TYR A 217 -2.04 11.88 8.40
N ALA A 218 -1.30 12.82 9.01
CA ALA A 218 -1.56 14.23 8.83
C ALA A 218 -1.32 14.65 7.37
N ASN A 219 -1.99 15.68 6.93
CA ASN A 219 -1.66 16.37 5.69
C ASN A 219 -0.22 16.92 5.74
N PHE A 220 0.34 17.30 4.59
CA PHE A 220 1.73 17.75 4.49
C PHE A 220 2.10 18.78 5.54
N GLY A 221 3.21 18.52 6.25
CA GLY A 221 3.69 19.32 7.36
C GLY A 221 3.53 18.62 8.72
N TYR A 222 3.47 19.41 9.79
CA TYR A 222 3.35 18.91 11.14
C TYR A 222 2.02 19.37 11.77
N TYR A 223 1.14 18.41 12.05
CA TYR A 223 -0.16 18.65 12.67
C TYR A 223 -0.34 17.70 13.88
N PRO A 224 -0.06 18.15 15.11
CA PRO A 224 -0.03 17.28 16.28
C PRO A 224 -1.40 16.88 16.84
N TYR A 225 -2.48 17.19 16.15
CA TYR A 225 -3.84 16.87 16.57
C TYR A 225 -4.49 15.85 15.65
N ILE A 226 -5.36 15.03 16.21
CA ILE A 226 -6.10 14.02 15.49
C ILE A 226 -7.46 14.60 15.09
N GLY A 227 -7.69 14.77 13.78
CA GLY A 227 -8.98 15.25 13.23
C GLY A 227 -10.01 14.13 13.05
N ILE A 228 -9.66 12.88 13.29
CA ILE A 228 -10.50 11.71 13.02
C ILE A 228 -10.95 11.09 14.35
N SER A 229 -12.27 11.10 14.59
CA SER A 229 -12.86 10.52 15.81
C SER A 229 -12.56 9.01 15.90
N GLY A 230 -12.12 8.53 17.06
CA GLY A 230 -11.80 7.12 17.30
C GLY A 230 -10.40 6.67 16.93
N VAL A 231 -9.61 7.49 16.22
CA VAL A 231 -8.19 7.26 16.02
C VAL A 231 -7.42 7.71 17.26
N THR A 232 -6.55 6.85 17.79
CA THR A 232 -5.70 7.15 18.96
C THR A 232 -4.33 7.68 18.51
N LYS A 233 -3.58 8.32 19.43
CA LYS A 233 -2.29 8.97 19.12
C LYS A 233 -1.24 7.98 18.60
N ASP A 234 -1.25 6.77 19.07
CA ASP A 234 -0.35 5.69 18.65
C ASP A 234 -0.60 5.21 17.22
N ARG A 235 -1.76 5.54 16.65
CA ARG A 235 -2.15 5.23 15.27
C ARG A 235 -2.17 6.45 14.34
N PHE A 236 -1.74 7.61 14.84
CA PHE A 236 -1.71 8.85 14.08
C PHE A 236 -0.27 9.36 13.89
N ALA A 237 0.13 9.50 12.62
CA ALA A 237 1.39 10.13 12.27
C ALA A 237 1.17 11.64 12.10
N PRO A 238 1.69 12.48 13.01
CA PRO A 238 1.48 13.92 12.98
C PRO A 238 2.35 14.64 11.94
N LEU A 239 3.29 13.94 11.32
CA LEU A 239 4.26 14.49 10.38
C LEU A 239 4.16 13.76 9.04
N SER A 240 3.83 14.52 7.99
CA SER A 240 3.90 14.07 6.60
C SER A 240 4.85 14.96 5.81
N ILE A 241 5.80 14.35 5.10
CA ILE A 241 6.88 15.05 4.40
C ILE A 241 6.76 14.81 2.91
N ASN A 242 6.64 15.89 2.13
CA ASN A 242 6.77 15.79 0.68
C ASN A 242 8.25 15.76 0.30
N LEU A 243 8.76 14.60 -0.07
CA LEU A 243 10.18 14.42 -0.43
C LEU A 243 10.57 15.18 -1.70
N GLY A 244 9.63 15.44 -2.61
CA GLY A 244 9.87 16.23 -3.83
C GLY A 244 10.11 17.72 -3.56
N SER A 245 9.72 18.22 -2.39
CA SER A 245 9.83 19.65 -2.02
C SER A 245 10.57 19.90 -0.70
N ILE A 246 11.29 18.92 -0.19
CA ILE A 246 11.96 18.99 1.13
C ILE A 246 13.03 20.09 1.24
N GLY A 247 13.66 20.45 0.14
CA GLY A 247 14.61 21.53 -0.08
C GLY A 247 15.24 22.13 1.19
N GLY A 248 16.34 21.66 1.68
CA GLY A 248 17.14 22.29 2.74
C GLY A 248 16.60 22.24 4.18
N ASN A 249 15.35 21.82 4.42
CA ASN A 249 14.73 21.78 5.75
C ASN A 249 14.77 20.42 6.46
N VAL A 250 15.76 19.59 6.16
CA VAL A 250 15.87 18.23 6.73
C VAL A 250 15.93 18.27 8.27
N SER A 251 16.62 19.26 8.88
CA SER A 251 16.70 19.43 10.33
C SER A 251 15.34 19.75 10.95
N TYR A 252 14.53 20.59 10.31
CA TYR A 252 13.19 20.94 10.79
C TYR A 252 12.30 19.72 10.95
N TYR A 253 12.37 18.80 10.00
CA TYR A 253 11.59 17.56 10.04
C TYR A 253 12.21 16.51 10.98
N GLY A 254 13.55 16.41 11.00
CA GLY A 254 14.27 15.50 11.89
C GLY A 254 14.02 15.74 13.39
N ASP A 255 13.86 17.00 13.78
CA ASP A 255 13.57 17.37 15.17
C ASP A 255 12.14 17.04 15.62
N ARG A 256 11.25 16.64 14.69
CA ARG A 256 9.83 16.36 14.93
C ARG A 256 9.43 14.92 14.68
N ALA A 257 10.28 14.15 14.01
CA ALA A 257 10.09 12.72 13.76
C ALA A 257 10.51 11.89 15.00
#